data_dfd3e21705b021664d2e3a44dfbdd9f0
#
_entry.id   dfd3e21705b021664d2e3a44dfbdd9f0
#
_cell.length_a   1.000
_cell.length_b   1.000
_cell.length_c   1.000
_cell.angle_alpha   90.00
_cell.angle_beta   90.00
_cell.angle_gamma   90.00
#
_symmetry.space_group_name_H-M   'P 1'
#
loop_
_entity.id
_entity.type
_entity.pdbx_description
1 polymer ?
#
loop_
_entity_poly.entity_id
_entity_poly.type
_entity_poly.pdbx_seq_one_letter_code
_entity_poly.pdbx_strand_id
1 'polypeptide(L)'
;MSEVLERRPVSRKTARDGKHEISAGTAARLVALGTSVDVLVDGIADRGTVASMPCTCRPEAHEHWFIEAPALRAMEVGRVATTSIAGDGRTVDIRTTAPR
;
A
#
# COMPACT_ATOMS: atom_id res chain seq x y z
N MET A 1 -5.92 -5.30 -18.02
CA MET A 1 -5.88 -3.88 -17.63
C MET A 1 -5.75 -3.75 -16.13
N SER A 2 -4.89 -2.84 -15.66
CA SER A 2 -4.78 -2.55 -14.23
C SER A 2 -5.72 -1.41 -13.86
N GLU A 3 -6.16 -1.41 -12.60
CA GLU A 3 -6.99 -0.35 -12.06
C GLU A 3 -6.18 0.41 -11.01
N VAL A 4 -5.87 1.68 -11.28
CA VAL A 4 -5.14 2.53 -10.33
C VAL A 4 -6.08 2.95 -9.21
N LEU A 5 -5.70 2.67 -7.97
CA LEU A 5 -6.49 3.03 -6.80
C LEU A 5 -6.03 4.33 -6.17
N GLU A 6 -4.72 4.53 -6.03
CA GLU A 6 -4.19 5.75 -5.45
C GLU A 6 -2.71 5.92 -5.77
N ARG A 7 -2.23 7.15 -5.58
CA ARG A 7 -0.81 7.51 -5.59
C ARG A 7 -0.48 8.21 -4.28
N ARG A 8 0.63 7.80 -3.67
CA ARG A 8 1.03 8.36 -2.38
C ARG A 8 2.55 8.33 -2.26
N PRO A 9 3.16 9.39 -1.70
CA PRO A 9 4.59 9.38 -1.46
C PRO A 9 5.00 8.25 -0.51
N VAL A 10 6.15 7.65 -0.78
CA VAL A 10 6.73 6.63 0.09
C VAL A 10 7.25 7.32 1.35
N SER A 11 6.76 6.90 2.50
CA SER A 11 7.15 7.47 3.78
C SER A 11 8.32 6.69 4.39
N ARG A 12 8.93 7.27 5.44
CA ARG A 12 9.97 6.59 6.21
C ARG A 12 9.46 5.28 6.82
N LYS A 13 8.20 5.24 7.21
CA LYS A 13 7.57 4.04 7.77
C LYS A 13 7.53 2.93 6.75
N THR A 14 7.24 3.23 5.49
CA THR A 14 7.25 2.25 4.41
C THR A 14 8.64 1.62 4.26
N ALA A 15 9.66 2.46 4.17
CA ALA A 15 11.03 1.98 3.96
C ALA A 15 11.59 1.26 5.19
N ARG A 16 11.22 1.70 6.40
CA ARG A 16 11.72 1.12 7.65
C ARG A 16 10.98 -0.15 8.03
N ASP A 17 9.65 -0.12 7.99
CA ASP A 17 8.80 -1.16 8.56
C ASP A 17 8.09 -2.03 7.52
N GLY A 18 8.16 -1.67 6.25
CA GLY A 18 7.41 -2.37 5.21
C GLY A 18 5.91 -2.14 5.30
N LYS A 19 5.49 -1.00 5.84
CA LYS A 19 4.08 -0.62 6.00
C LYS A 19 3.81 0.63 5.20
N HIS A 20 3.03 0.51 4.12
CA HIS A 20 2.70 1.63 3.27
C HIS A 20 1.27 2.09 3.55
N GLU A 21 1.11 3.35 3.93
CA GLU A 21 -0.21 3.90 4.25
C GLU A 21 -1.05 4.00 2.99
N ILE A 22 -2.33 3.63 3.11
CA ILE A 22 -3.32 3.71 2.04
C ILE A 22 -4.58 4.38 2.58
N SER A 23 -5.41 4.91 1.68
CA SER A 23 -6.69 5.49 2.07
C SER A 23 -7.67 4.40 2.51
N ALA A 24 -8.69 4.79 3.29
CA ALA A 24 -9.74 3.86 3.68
C ALA A 24 -10.46 3.26 2.47
N GLY A 25 -10.64 4.05 1.41
CA GLY A 25 -11.26 3.56 0.17
C GLY A 25 -10.42 2.51 -0.53
N THR A 26 -9.10 2.72 -0.62
CA THR A 26 -8.18 1.73 -1.16
C THR A 26 -8.18 0.48 -0.29
N ALA A 27 -8.12 0.64 1.04
CA ALA A 27 -8.16 -0.48 1.96
C ALA A 27 -9.41 -1.35 1.76
N ALA A 28 -10.57 -0.73 1.60
CA ALA A 28 -11.82 -1.47 1.36
C ALA A 28 -11.75 -2.31 0.07
N ARG A 29 -11.14 -1.75 -0.99
CA ARG A 29 -10.96 -2.47 -2.25
C ARG A 29 -10.00 -3.66 -2.08
N LEU A 30 -8.91 -3.51 -1.34
CA LEU A 30 -7.95 -4.57 -1.12
C LEU A 30 -8.48 -5.65 -0.17
N VAL A 31 -9.20 -5.27 0.87
CA VAL A 31 -9.82 -6.23 1.81
C VAL A 31 -10.85 -7.11 1.09
N ALA A 32 -11.53 -6.58 0.06
CA ALA A 32 -12.44 -7.36 -0.75
C ALA A 32 -11.73 -8.50 -1.50
N LEU A 33 -10.40 -8.39 -1.73
CA LEU A 33 -9.60 -9.46 -2.31
C LEU A 33 -9.13 -10.48 -1.27
N GLY A 34 -9.13 -10.09 0.01
CA GLY A 34 -8.66 -10.89 1.13
C GLY A 34 -7.81 -10.05 2.07
N THR A 35 -7.64 -10.50 3.32
CA THR A 35 -6.76 -9.81 4.28
C THR A 35 -5.28 -10.03 3.94
N SER A 36 -4.97 -11.14 3.25
CA SER A 36 -3.65 -11.44 2.72
C SER A 36 -3.76 -11.49 1.20
N VAL A 37 -2.93 -10.73 0.51
CA VAL A 37 -2.99 -10.56 -0.94
C VAL A 37 -1.62 -10.77 -1.57
N ASP A 38 -1.63 -11.23 -2.83
CA ASP A 38 -0.40 -11.25 -3.62
C ASP A 38 -0.07 -9.83 -4.04
N VAL A 39 1.19 -9.42 -3.85
CA VAL A 39 1.66 -8.10 -4.23
C VAL A 39 2.87 -8.19 -5.16
N LEU A 40 2.96 -7.23 -6.07
CA LEU A 40 4.16 -6.97 -6.85
C LEU A 40 4.66 -5.60 -6.42
N VAL A 41 5.86 -5.55 -5.86
CA VAL A 41 6.49 -4.30 -5.43
C VAL A 41 7.64 -4.01 -6.38
N ASP A 42 7.45 -3.05 -7.28
CA ASP A 42 8.39 -2.76 -8.37
C ASP A 42 8.80 -4.05 -9.11
N GLY A 43 7.80 -4.90 -9.38
CA GLY A 43 8.00 -6.17 -10.10
C GLY A 43 8.45 -7.35 -9.24
N ILE A 44 8.71 -7.14 -7.95
CA ILE A 44 9.12 -8.22 -7.03
C ILE A 44 7.89 -8.81 -6.37
N ALA A 45 7.68 -10.10 -6.53
CA ALA A 45 6.55 -10.81 -5.94
C ALA A 45 6.72 -10.97 -4.42
N ASP A 46 5.66 -10.70 -3.69
CA ASP A 46 5.63 -10.85 -2.24
C ASP A 46 4.19 -11.10 -1.78
N ARG A 47 4.01 -11.25 -0.50
CA ARG A 47 2.72 -11.40 0.13
C ARG A 47 2.46 -10.21 1.04
N GLY A 48 1.31 -9.58 0.90
CA GLY A 48 0.93 -8.41 1.69
C GLY A 48 -0.26 -8.67 2.58
N THR A 49 -0.33 -7.93 3.67
CA THR A 49 -1.46 -7.95 4.60
C THR A 49 -2.01 -6.54 4.74
N VAL A 50 -3.33 -6.40 4.66
CA VAL A 50 -3.99 -5.11 4.90
C VAL A 50 -4.37 -5.03 6.36
N ALA A 51 -3.98 -3.96 7.04
CA ALA A 51 -4.24 -3.78 8.46
C ALA A 51 -4.54 -2.32 8.77
N SER A 52 -5.20 -2.08 9.90
CA SER A 52 -5.44 -0.74 10.40
C SER A 52 -4.80 -0.54 11.75
N MET A 53 -4.50 0.71 12.07
CA MET A 53 -4.03 1.11 13.39
C MET A 53 -4.84 2.30 13.87
N PRO A 54 -5.31 2.28 15.13
CA PRO A 54 -5.99 3.44 15.68
C PRO A 54 -5.03 4.62 15.78
N CYS A 55 -5.55 5.80 15.57
CA CYS A 55 -4.76 7.03 15.64
C CYS A 55 -5.42 8.02 16.59
N THR A 56 -4.62 8.70 17.39
CA THR A 56 -5.05 9.70 18.35
C THR A 56 -4.61 11.11 17.96
N CYS A 57 -4.17 11.31 16.70
CA CYS A 57 -3.69 12.61 16.24
C CYS A 57 -4.80 13.65 16.07
N ARG A 58 -6.06 13.27 16.20
CA ARG A 58 -7.24 14.14 16.18
C ARG A 58 -8.12 13.84 17.39
N PRO A 59 -9.01 14.79 17.80
CA PRO A 59 -9.98 14.52 18.86
C PRO A 59 -10.90 13.33 18.58
N GLU A 60 -11.31 13.16 17.30
CA GLU A 60 -12.15 12.04 16.92
C GLU A 60 -11.29 10.77 16.74
N ALA A 61 -11.80 9.66 17.22
CA ALA A 61 -11.17 8.38 16.98
C ALA A 61 -11.22 8.09 15.46
N HIS A 62 -10.08 7.69 14.90
CA HIS A 62 -9.99 7.29 13.49
C HIS A 62 -8.90 6.25 13.32
N GLU A 63 -8.86 5.63 12.17
CA GLU A 63 -7.88 4.59 11.86
C GLU A 63 -7.06 5.01 10.64
N HIS A 64 -5.77 4.65 10.67
CA HIS A 64 -4.92 4.67 9.49
C HIS A 64 -4.83 3.25 8.95
N TRP A 65 -4.91 3.12 7.64
CA TRP A 65 -4.83 1.82 6.96
C TRP A 65 -3.48 1.66 6.29
N PHE A 66 -2.99 0.43 6.28
CA PHE A 66 -1.68 0.10 5.71
C PHE A 66 -1.76 -1.20 4.94
N ILE A 67 -0.93 -1.29 3.89
CA ILE A 67 -0.54 -2.58 3.35
C ILE A 67 0.87 -2.88 3.86
N GLU A 68 1.06 -4.09 4.37
CA GLU A 68 2.33 -4.51 4.96
C GLU A 68 2.91 -5.65 4.15
N ALA A 69 4.15 -5.48 3.66
CA ALA A 69 4.87 -6.51 2.92
C ALA A 69 6.37 -6.24 3.04
N PRO A 70 7.21 -7.28 3.27
CA PRO A 70 8.66 -7.09 3.40
C PRO A 70 9.31 -6.37 2.22
N ALA A 71 8.85 -6.65 0.99
CA ALA A 71 9.40 -6.03 -0.22
C ALA A 71 9.26 -4.51 -0.24
N LEU A 72 8.30 -3.95 0.51
CA LEU A 72 8.11 -2.50 0.59
C LEU A 72 9.32 -1.78 1.22
N ARG A 73 10.13 -2.49 2.00
CA ARG A 73 11.34 -1.92 2.62
C ARG A 73 12.39 -1.50 1.59
N ALA A 74 12.31 -2.02 0.37
CA ALA A 74 13.22 -1.64 -0.71
C ALA A 74 12.85 -0.32 -1.39
N MET A 75 11.69 0.25 -1.07
CA MET A 75 11.24 1.51 -1.66
C MET A 75 12.01 2.71 -1.10
N GLU A 76 12.30 3.68 -1.97
CA GLU A 76 12.97 4.92 -1.55
C GLU A 76 11.97 5.94 -1.04
N VAL A 77 12.29 6.55 0.10
CA VAL A 77 11.51 7.64 0.68
C VAL A 77 11.48 8.83 -0.29
N GLY A 78 10.31 9.42 -0.47
CA GLY A 78 10.12 10.58 -1.35
C GLY A 78 9.70 10.22 -2.77
N ARG A 79 9.88 8.97 -3.21
CA ARG A 79 9.29 8.53 -4.48
C ARG A 79 7.77 8.41 -4.31
N VAL A 80 7.06 8.42 -5.42
CA VAL A 80 5.60 8.26 -5.42
C VAL A 80 5.28 6.80 -5.71
N ALA A 81 4.54 6.17 -4.82
CA ALA A 81 4.03 4.80 -5.01
C ALA A 81 2.63 4.85 -5.59
N THR A 82 2.43 4.16 -6.71
CA THR A 82 1.12 3.96 -7.33
C THR A 82 0.63 2.57 -6.96
N THR A 83 -0.51 2.50 -6.29
CA THR A 83 -1.15 1.24 -5.91
C THR A 83 -2.27 0.94 -6.88
N SER A 84 -2.23 -0.24 -7.49
CA SER A 84 -3.18 -0.67 -8.50
C SER A 84 -3.61 -2.11 -8.25
N ILE A 85 -4.78 -2.47 -8.78
CA ILE A 85 -5.15 -3.89 -8.91
C ILE A 85 -4.78 -4.28 -10.34
N ALA A 86 -3.98 -5.34 -10.47
CA ALA A 86 -3.52 -5.83 -11.77
C ALA A 86 -4.68 -6.40 -12.60
N GLY A 87 -4.41 -6.67 -13.87
CA GLY A 87 -5.43 -7.14 -14.80
C GLY A 87 -6.08 -8.49 -14.44
N ASP A 88 -5.44 -9.28 -13.56
CA ASP A 88 -6.02 -10.53 -13.05
C ASP A 88 -7.13 -10.27 -12.01
N GLY A 89 -7.32 -9.04 -11.56
CA GLY A 89 -8.31 -8.67 -10.56
C GLY A 89 -7.97 -9.12 -9.13
N ARG A 90 -6.79 -9.65 -8.89
CA ARG A 90 -6.39 -10.24 -7.59
C ARG A 90 -5.05 -9.78 -7.07
N THR A 91 -4.11 -9.45 -7.94
CA THR A 91 -2.76 -9.04 -7.55
C THR A 91 -2.72 -7.54 -7.34
N VAL A 92 -2.15 -7.12 -6.22
CA VAL A 92 -1.91 -5.70 -5.94
C VAL A 92 -0.55 -5.32 -6.49
N ASP A 93 -0.51 -4.33 -7.37
CA ASP A 93 0.71 -3.85 -8.00
C ASP A 93 1.08 -2.50 -7.40
N ILE A 94 2.26 -2.41 -6.79
CA ILE A 94 2.76 -1.17 -6.20
C ILE A 94 4.05 -0.80 -6.90
N ARG A 95 4.03 0.32 -7.62
CA ARG A 95 5.17 0.79 -8.41
C ARG A 95 5.58 2.17 -7.96
N THR A 96 6.88 2.37 -7.83
CA THR A 96 7.43 3.69 -7.52
C THR A 96 7.86 4.41 -8.79
N THR A 97 7.63 5.71 -8.78
CA THR A 97 8.12 6.62 -9.81
C THR A 97 8.92 7.73 -9.14
N ALA A 98 9.79 8.38 -9.92
CA ALA A 98 10.57 9.49 -9.43
C ALA A 98 9.64 10.62 -8.94
N PRO A 99 10.00 11.33 -7.86
CA PRO A 99 9.24 12.50 -7.41
C PRO A 99 9.33 13.60 -8.47
N ARG A 100 8.27 14.35 -8.60
CA ARG A 100 8.22 15.51 -9.50
C ARG A 100 8.72 16.75 -8.80
#